data_233a03fc351089ca5be2f3031b9cc596
#
_entry.id   233a03fc351089ca5be2f3031b9cc596
#
_cell.length_a   1.000
_cell.length_b   1.000
_cell.length_c   1.000
_cell.angle_alpha   90.00
_cell.angle_beta   90.00
_cell.angle_gamma   90.00
#
_symmetry.space_group_name_H-M   'P 1'
#
loop_
_entity.id
_entity.type
_entity.pdbx_description
1 polymer ?
#
loop_
_entity_poly.entity_id
_entity_poly.type
_entity_poly.pdbx_seq_one_letter_code
_entity_poly.pdbx_strand_id
1 'polypeptide(L)' 'MNKESFAFVIYMIHACANSWSKVPSDVYKLLQNSGCIDNYLVPHYDILHTQGTEYVVDDIKEYLGIRGVNV' A
#
# COMPACT_ATOMS: atom_id res chain seq x y z
N MET A 1 -12.45 4.69 7.87
CA MET A 1 -11.15 4.05 8.22
C MET A 1 -10.90 4.27 9.70
N ASN A 2 -10.62 3.19 10.43
CA ASN A 2 -10.32 3.34 11.84
C ASN A 2 -8.85 3.73 12.06
N LYS A 3 -8.49 4.01 13.31
CA LYS A 3 -7.16 4.49 13.65
C LYS A 3 -6.05 3.49 13.26
N GLU A 4 -6.28 2.21 13.52
CA GLU A 4 -5.30 1.16 13.22
C GLU A 4 -5.11 1.00 11.72
N SER A 5 -6.18 1.01 10.95
CA SER A 5 -6.09 0.92 9.49
C SER A 5 -5.41 2.13 8.91
N PHE A 6 -5.68 3.33 9.45
CA PHE A 6 -5.05 4.55 9.01
C PHE A 6 -3.53 4.48 9.24
N ALA A 7 -3.13 4.08 10.44
CA ALA A 7 -1.72 3.96 10.78
C ALA A 7 -1.01 2.94 9.87
N PHE A 8 -1.69 1.82 9.58
CA PHE A 8 -1.15 0.80 8.70
C PHE A 8 -0.95 1.32 7.28
N VAL A 9 -1.93 2.07 6.75
CA VAL A 9 -1.82 2.66 5.41
C VAL A 9 -0.63 3.61 5.34
N ILE A 10 -0.48 4.49 6.34
CA ILE A 10 0.64 5.42 6.38
C ILE A 10 1.97 4.67 6.43
N TYR A 11 2.04 3.63 7.28
CA TYR A 11 3.25 2.81 7.38
C TYR A 11 3.59 2.19 6.02
N MET A 12 2.60 1.64 5.33
CA MET A 12 2.83 0.99 4.04
C MET A 12 3.21 1.98 2.95
N ILE A 13 2.66 3.19 2.97
CA ILE A 13 3.08 4.23 2.03
C ILE A 13 4.58 4.49 2.17
N HIS A 14 5.06 4.65 3.40
CA HIS A 14 6.49 4.88 3.63
C HIS A 14 7.34 3.66 3.28
N ALA A 15 6.87 2.46 3.60
CA ALA A 15 7.59 1.23 3.26
C ALA A 15 7.73 1.07 1.74
N CYS A 16 6.66 1.31 1.00
CA CYS A 16 6.69 1.24 -0.46
C CYS A 16 7.59 2.32 -1.04
N ALA A 17 7.51 3.55 -0.51
CA ALA A 17 8.35 4.64 -0.98
C ALA A 17 9.83 4.30 -0.81
N ASN A 18 10.18 3.75 0.34
CA ASN A 18 11.56 3.33 0.61
C ASN A 18 11.99 2.20 -0.33
N SER A 19 11.13 1.20 -0.51
CA SER A 19 11.44 0.03 -1.33
C SER A 19 11.57 0.39 -2.82
N TRP A 20 10.77 1.34 -3.30
CA TRP A 20 10.72 1.71 -4.71
C TRP A 20 11.52 2.97 -5.04
N SER A 21 12.22 3.53 -4.07
CA SER A 21 12.99 4.77 -4.24
C SER A 21 12.12 5.92 -4.74
N LYS A 22 10.94 6.07 -4.14
CA LYS A 22 9.98 7.10 -4.49
C LYS A 22 9.68 7.98 -3.29
N VAL A 23 9.12 9.15 -3.56
CA VAL A 23 8.67 10.07 -2.52
C VAL A 23 7.33 9.58 -1.96
N PRO A 24 7.12 9.61 -0.63
CA PRO A 24 5.86 9.12 -0.04
C PRO A 24 4.61 9.76 -0.62
N SER A 25 4.63 11.06 -0.92
CA SER A 25 3.47 11.74 -1.50
C SER A 25 3.10 11.18 -2.88
N ASP A 26 4.12 10.79 -3.67
CA ASP A 26 3.87 10.17 -4.99
C ASP A 26 3.29 8.78 -4.82
N VAL A 27 3.80 8.01 -3.85
CA VAL A 27 3.26 6.67 -3.56
C VAL A 27 1.81 6.78 -3.09
N TYR A 28 1.51 7.74 -2.21
CA TYR A 28 0.13 7.96 -1.77
C TYR A 28 -0.80 8.17 -2.96
N LYS A 29 -0.40 9.02 -3.91
CA LYS A 29 -1.21 9.30 -5.09
C LYS A 29 -1.42 8.04 -5.94
N LEU A 30 -0.38 7.25 -6.12
CA LEU A 30 -0.50 5.99 -6.87
C LEU A 30 -1.47 5.03 -6.19
N LEU A 31 -1.35 4.86 -4.88
CA LEU A 31 -2.21 3.93 -4.14
C LEU A 31 -3.64 4.43 -4.09
N GLN A 32 -3.84 5.74 -3.90
CA GLN A 32 -5.18 6.32 -3.85
C GLN A 32 -5.86 6.22 -5.22
N ASN A 33 -5.17 6.62 -6.27
CA ASN A 33 -5.75 6.65 -7.61
C ASN A 33 -6.04 5.25 -8.16
N SER A 34 -5.26 4.26 -7.79
CA SER A 34 -5.47 2.88 -8.23
C SER A 34 -6.57 2.16 -7.46
N GLY A 35 -7.04 2.76 -6.36
CA GLY A 35 -8.00 2.11 -5.47
C GLY A 35 -7.37 1.17 -4.45
N CYS A 36 -6.05 1.10 -4.40
CA CYS A 36 -5.37 0.16 -3.51
C CYS A 36 -5.68 0.43 -2.05
N ILE A 37 -5.78 1.70 -1.64
CA ILE A 37 -6.07 2.03 -0.25
C ILE A 37 -7.48 1.58 0.11
N ASP A 38 -8.48 2.02 -0.64
CA ASP A 38 -9.88 1.81 -0.29
C ASP A 38 -10.39 0.41 -0.58
N ASN A 39 -9.84 -0.26 -1.60
CA ASN A 39 -10.35 -1.56 -2.03
C ASN A 39 -9.48 -2.73 -1.60
N TYR A 40 -8.27 -2.49 -1.14
CA TYR A 40 -7.35 -3.55 -0.75
C TYR A 40 -6.81 -3.38 0.67
N LEU A 41 -6.08 -2.30 0.95
CA LEU A 41 -5.40 -2.15 2.23
C LEU A 41 -6.36 -2.02 3.41
N VAL A 42 -7.39 -1.20 3.28
CA VAL A 42 -8.33 -0.96 4.38
C VAL A 42 -9.24 -2.17 4.61
N PRO A 43 -9.91 -2.73 3.57
CA PRO A 43 -10.80 -3.88 3.79
C PRO A 43 -10.07 -5.12 4.31
N HIS A 44 -8.80 -5.30 3.96
CA HIS A 44 -8.04 -6.49 4.34
C HIS A 44 -7.02 -6.23 5.44
N TYR A 45 -7.18 -5.14 6.17
CA TYR A 45 -6.26 -4.77 7.24
C TYR A 45 -6.02 -5.92 8.23
N ASP A 46 -7.08 -6.61 8.64
CA ASP A 46 -6.99 -7.66 9.66
C ASP A 46 -6.03 -8.78 9.25
N ILE A 47 -5.95 -9.07 7.97
CA ILE A 47 -5.04 -10.09 7.44
C ILE A 47 -3.68 -9.48 7.15
N LEU A 48 -3.65 -8.34 6.45
CA LEU A 48 -2.41 -7.77 5.94
C LEU A 48 -1.47 -7.29 7.03
N HIS A 49 -2.01 -6.74 8.13
CA HIS A 49 -1.15 -6.20 9.18
C HIS A 49 -0.37 -7.28 9.93
N THR A 50 -0.75 -8.56 9.78
CA THR A 50 -0.02 -9.68 10.38
C THR A 50 1.09 -10.23 9.48
N GLN A 51 1.16 -9.78 8.24
CA GLN A 51 2.17 -10.22 7.30
C GLN A 51 3.44 -9.37 7.43
N GLY A 52 4.56 -9.89 6.94
CA GLY A 52 5.80 -9.13 6.91
C GLY A 52 5.69 -7.92 5.98
N THR A 53 6.43 -6.86 6.32
CA THR A 53 6.38 -5.61 5.54
C THR A 53 6.72 -5.85 4.06
N GLU A 54 7.78 -6.60 3.78
CA GLU A 54 8.19 -6.87 2.40
C GLU A 54 7.14 -7.66 1.63
N TYR A 55 6.47 -8.58 2.31
CA TYR A 55 5.40 -9.36 1.71
C TYR A 55 4.27 -8.44 1.24
N VAL A 56 3.88 -7.49 2.10
CA VAL A 56 2.79 -6.57 1.76
C VAL A 56 3.23 -5.59 0.66
N VAL A 57 4.48 -5.12 0.70
CA VAL A 57 5.02 -4.27 -0.38
C VAL A 57 4.93 -4.99 -1.73
N ASP A 58 5.31 -6.26 -1.77
CA ASP A 58 5.23 -7.05 -2.99
C ASP A 58 3.79 -7.26 -3.45
N ASP A 59 2.86 -7.47 -2.52
CA ASP A 59 1.43 -7.58 -2.82
C ASP A 59 0.89 -6.29 -3.42
N ILE A 60 1.28 -5.15 -2.86
CA ILE A 60 0.87 -3.84 -3.39
C ILE A 60 1.40 -3.65 -4.80
N LYS A 61 2.65 -4.01 -5.02
CA LYS A 61 3.26 -3.92 -6.35
C LYS A 61 2.50 -4.76 -7.37
N GLU A 62 2.10 -5.98 -6.99
CA GLU A 62 1.32 -6.85 -7.84
C GLU A 62 -0.07 -6.26 -8.11
N TYR A 63 -0.71 -5.71 -7.09
CA TYR A 63 -2.00 -5.04 -7.24
C TYR A 63 -1.92 -3.93 -8.27
N LEU A 64 -0.89 -3.09 -8.18
CA LEU A 64 -0.68 -2.00 -9.12
C LEU A 64 -0.38 -2.53 -10.52
N GLY A 65 0.45 -3.56 -10.63
CA GLY A 65 0.85 -4.14 -11.91
C GLY A 65 -0.33 -4.69 -12.70
N ILE A 66 -1.27 -5.33 -12.03
CA ILE A 66 -2.49 -5.85 -12.65
C ILE A 66 -3.31 -4.71 -13.26
N ARG A 67 -3.21 -3.52 -12.70
CA ARG A 67 -3.92 -2.32 -13.18
C ARG A 67 -3.08 -1.46 -14.12
N GLY A 68 -1.95 -2.00 -14.58
CA GLY A 68 -1.10 -1.30 -15.55
C GLY A 68 -0.19 -0.25 -14.95
N VAL A 69 0.00 -0.26 -13.63
CA VAL A 69 0.88 0.68 -12.96
C VAL A 69 2.18 -0.01 -12.59
N ASN A 70 3.29 0.44 -13.17
CA ASN A 70 4.61 -0.11 -12.90
C ASN A 70 5.36 0.79 -11.91
N VAL A 71 5.95 0.17 -10.89
CA VAL A 71 6.71 0.90 -9.86
C VAL A 71 8.12 0.36 -9.71
#